data_9016fb737fa9a1ab4788a00657807a00
#
_entry.id   9016fb737fa9a1ab4788a00657807a00
#
_cell.length_a   1.000
_cell.length_b   1.000
_cell.length_c   1.000
_cell.angle_alpha   90.00
_cell.angle_beta   90.00
_cell.angle_gamma   90.00
#
_symmetry.space_group_name_H-M   'P 1'
#
loop_
_entity.id
_entity.type
_entity.pdbx_description
1 polymer ?
#
loop_
_entity_poly.entity_id
_entity_poly.type
_entity_poly.pdbx_seq_one_letter_code
_entity_poly.pdbx_strand_id
1 'polypeptide(L)'
;MNIQLSRLLLILLVSPLAMASDNLEPYKPATASYWLYGGGLGDPVPPKADDKKIAFSVEGEAARHIFDAIGPDKHDACTQGSGTRFRARDNDNLSCTRSKEGDYVCSFGFDLVTGKSIGGSIC
;
A
#
# COMPACT_ATOMS: atom_id res chain seq x y z
N MET A 1 80.03 -3.91 -14.11
CA MET A 1 78.99 -4.92 -14.20
C MET A 1 77.83 -4.47 -13.33
N ASN A 2 76.86 -3.79 -13.95
CA ASN A 2 75.77 -3.18 -13.20
C ASN A 2 74.52 -4.06 -13.33
N ILE A 3 74.15 -4.66 -12.19
CA ILE A 3 72.93 -5.43 -12.10
C ILE A 3 71.81 -4.46 -11.77
N GLN A 4 70.99 -4.09 -12.75
CA GLN A 4 69.77 -3.33 -12.51
C GLN A 4 68.69 -4.28 -12.00
N LEU A 5 68.38 -4.15 -10.69
CA LEU A 5 67.22 -4.79 -10.12
C LEU A 5 65.97 -4.00 -10.57
N SER A 6 65.28 -4.55 -11.57
CA SER A 6 63.96 -4.06 -11.97
C SER A 6 62.98 -4.43 -10.86
N ARG A 7 62.53 -3.45 -10.06
CA ARG A 7 61.44 -3.63 -9.12
C ARG A 7 60.11 -3.62 -9.90
N LEU A 8 59.57 -4.81 -10.09
CA LEU A 8 58.23 -4.96 -10.61
C LEU A 8 57.23 -4.52 -9.51
N LEU A 9 56.66 -3.33 -9.71
CA LEU A 9 55.62 -2.82 -8.85
C LEU A 9 54.30 -3.49 -9.20
N LEU A 10 53.91 -4.50 -8.41
CA LEU A 10 52.64 -5.20 -8.57
C LEU A 10 51.53 -4.28 -8.02
N ILE A 11 50.86 -3.52 -8.89
CA ILE A 11 49.72 -2.70 -8.53
C ILE A 11 48.51 -3.67 -8.40
N LEU A 12 48.17 -3.99 -7.16
CA LEU A 12 46.92 -4.65 -6.83
C LEU A 12 45.78 -3.68 -7.09
N LEU A 13 45.10 -3.85 -8.21
CA LEU A 13 43.82 -3.17 -8.48
C LEU A 13 42.77 -3.78 -7.53
N VAL A 14 42.58 -3.14 -6.40
CA VAL A 14 41.43 -3.40 -5.54
C VAL A 14 40.22 -2.75 -6.22
N SER A 15 39.47 -3.54 -6.98
CA SER A 15 38.16 -3.11 -7.47
C SER A 15 37.22 -2.95 -6.27
N PRO A 16 36.65 -1.78 -6.03
CA PRO A 16 35.59 -1.68 -5.04
C PRO A 16 34.42 -2.52 -5.54
N LEU A 17 34.08 -3.57 -4.81
CA LEU A 17 32.79 -4.22 -4.94
C LEU A 17 31.74 -3.17 -4.62
N ALA A 18 31.13 -2.61 -5.67
CA ALA A 18 29.92 -1.81 -5.51
C ALA A 18 28.86 -2.74 -4.92
N MET A 19 28.62 -2.65 -3.62
CA MET A 19 27.46 -3.26 -3.01
C MET A 19 26.26 -2.57 -3.62
N ALA A 20 25.45 -3.32 -4.40
CA ALA A 20 24.12 -2.87 -4.79
C ALA A 20 23.36 -2.66 -3.49
N SER A 21 23.17 -1.40 -3.07
CA SER A 21 22.25 -1.07 -2.02
C SER A 21 20.86 -1.43 -2.55
N ASP A 22 20.20 -2.40 -1.90
CA ASP A 22 18.79 -2.62 -2.12
C ASP A 22 18.10 -1.28 -1.90
N ASN A 23 17.54 -0.70 -2.97
CA ASN A 23 16.87 0.59 -2.93
C ASN A 23 15.50 0.46 -2.27
N LEU A 24 15.47 -0.07 -1.04
CA LEU A 24 14.27 -0.05 -0.21
C LEU A 24 14.10 1.35 0.34
N GLU A 25 13.01 1.97 -0.03
CA GLU A 25 12.61 3.24 0.55
C GLU A 25 12.22 3.05 2.02
N PRO A 26 12.55 4.00 2.91
CA PRO A 26 12.11 3.94 4.29
C PRO A 26 10.58 4.08 4.38
N TYR A 27 10.01 3.75 5.53
CA TYR A 27 8.60 4.04 5.81
C TYR A 27 8.30 5.51 5.61
N LYS A 28 7.19 5.78 4.93
CA LYS A 28 6.68 7.13 4.70
C LYS A 28 5.41 7.34 5.49
N PRO A 29 5.14 8.55 5.99
CA PRO A 29 3.86 8.87 6.60
C PRO A 29 2.73 8.76 5.57
N ALA A 30 1.57 8.33 6.00
CA ALA A 30 0.36 8.27 5.18
C ALA A 30 -0.77 9.08 5.83
N THR A 31 -1.64 9.65 5.00
CA THR A 31 -2.89 10.25 5.48
C THR A 31 -3.93 9.15 5.58
N ALA A 32 -4.39 8.88 6.79
CA ALA A 32 -5.36 7.83 7.04
C ALA A 32 -6.28 8.18 8.20
N SER A 33 -7.48 7.63 8.16
CA SER A 33 -8.43 7.62 9.25
C SER A 33 -8.93 6.21 9.49
N TYR A 34 -9.47 5.95 10.67
CA TYR A 34 -10.02 4.66 11.01
C TYR A 34 -11.30 4.78 11.84
N TRP A 35 -12.08 3.74 11.82
CA TRP A 35 -13.30 3.64 12.58
C TRP A 35 -13.42 2.27 13.24
N LEU A 36 -13.68 2.26 14.55
CA LEU A 36 -13.98 1.05 15.32
C LEU A 36 -15.49 0.90 15.44
N TYR A 37 -16.01 -0.27 15.08
CA TYR A 37 -17.45 -0.53 15.09
C TYR A 37 -17.74 -2.00 15.35
N GLY A 38 -18.99 -2.28 15.70
CA GLY A 38 -19.58 -3.62 15.71
C GLY A 38 -20.69 -3.72 14.65
N GLY A 39 -21.25 -4.89 14.47
CA GLY A 39 -22.25 -5.12 13.42
C GLY A 39 -21.66 -5.00 12.01
N GLY A 40 -22.41 -4.44 11.08
CA GLY A 40 -21.98 -4.16 9.72
C GLY A 40 -21.79 -2.68 9.44
N LEU A 41 -21.00 -2.36 8.41
CA LEU A 41 -20.81 -0.95 8.00
C LEU A 41 -22.12 -0.27 7.58
N GLY A 42 -23.09 -1.02 7.07
CA GLY A 42 -24.39 -0.47 6.68
C GLY A 42 -25.34 -0.23 7.83
N ASP A 43 -25.12 -0.88 8.97
CA ASP A 43 -25.92 -0.76 10.19
C ASP A 43 -25.02 -0.95 11.41
N PRO A 44 -24.10 0.00 11.67
CA PRO A 44 -23.10 -0.14 12.70
C PRO A 44 -23.71 0.01 14.11
N VAL A 45 -23.14 -0.74 15.04
CA VAL A 45 -23.42 -0.66 16.47
C VAL A 45 -22.13 -0.39 17.22
N PRO A 46 -22.17 0.04 18.50
CA PRO A 46 -20.97 0.18 19.31
C PRO A 46 -20.16 -1.12 19.37
N PRO A 47 -18.82 -1.06 19.31
CA PRO A 47 -18.00 -2.26 19.35
C PRO A 47 -18.09 -2.94 20.73
N LYS A 48 -18.00 -4.28 20.71
CA LYS A 48 -17.97 -5.14 21.90
C LYS A 48 -16.76 -6.05 21.81
N ALA A 49 -16.41 -6.73 22.90
CA ALA A 49 -15.29 -7.65 22.94
C ALA A 49 -15.41 -8.81 21.94
N ASP A 50 -16.63 -9.28 21.69
CA ASP A 50 -16.94 -10.37 20.76
C ASP A 50 -17.42 -9.91 19.37
N ASP A 51 -17.52 -8.60 19.15
CA ASP A 51 -17.92 -8.01 17.88
C ASP A 51 -17.22 -6.65 17.69
N LYS A 52 -16.01 -6.70 17.23
CA LYS A 52 -15.17 -5.50 17.01
C LYS A 52 -14.49 -5.56 15.65
N LYS A 53 -14.70 -4.54 14.88
CA LYS A 53 -14.16 -4.37 13.54
C LYS A 53 -13.50 -3.02 13.42
N ILE A 54 -12.55 -2.92 12.51
CA ILE A 54 -11.88 -1.67 12.17
C ILE A 54 -11.97 -1.46 10.67
N ALA A 55 -12.34 -0.27 10.27
CA ALA A 55 -12.28 0.18 8.89
C ALA A 55 -11.22 1.27 8.76
N PHE A 56 -10.41 1.20 7.71
CA PHE A 56 -9.42 2.23 7.36
C PHE A 56 -9.81 2.93 6.08
N SER A 57 -9.57 4.22 6.05
CA SER A 57 -9.58 5.03 4.83
C SER A 57 -8.21 5.68 4.68
N VAL A 58 -7.54 5.42 3.57
CA VAL A 58 -6.22 5.94 3.25
C VAL A 58 -6.34 6.85 2.04
N GLU A 59 -5.70 8.00 2.08
CA GLU A 59 -5.78 9.03 1.03
C GLU A 59 -4.39 9.38 0.49
N GLY A 60 -4.35 10.10 -0.61
CA GLY A 60 -3.13 10.69 -1.17
C GLY A 60 -2.18 9.66 -1.77
N GLU A 61 -0.87 9.85 -1.58
CA GLU A 61 0.18 9.07 -2.24
C GLU A 61 0.12 7.57 -1.90
N ALA A 62 -0.14 7.21 -0.64
CA ALA A 62 -0.27 5.80 -0.27
C ALA A 62 -1.44 5.15 -1.01
N ALA A 63 -2.59 5.82 -1.10
CA ALA A 63 -3.74 5.34 -1.85
C ALA A 63 -3.45 5.24 -3.35
N ARG A 64 -2.71 6.19 -3.92
CA ARG A 64 -2.29 6.14 -5.32
C ARG A 64 -1.43 4.91 -5.60
N HIS A 65 -0.46 4.60 -4.75
CA HIS A 65 0.37 3.40 -4.90
C HIS A 65 -0.46 2.12 -4.87
N ILE A 66 -1.44 2.03 -3.98
CA ILE A 66 -2.34 0.87 -3.92
C ILE A 66 -3.19 0.80 -5.19
N PHE A 67 -3.82 1.90 -5.58
CA PHE A 67 -4.67 1.96 -6.78
C PHE A 67 -3.90 1.53 -8.02
N ASP A 68 -2.69 2.04 -8.22
CA ASP A 68 -1.86 1.72 -9.39
C ASP A 68 -1.48 0.23 -9.43
N ALA A 69 -1.37 -0.42 -8.27
CA ALA A 69 -0.97 -1.81 -8.17
C ALA A 69 -2.12 -2.82 -8.37
N ILE A 70 -3.36 -2.45 -8.02
CA ILE A 70 -4.48 -3.39 -7.95
C ILE A 70 -5.42 -3.37 -9.17
N GLY A 71 -4.97 -2.76 -10.27
CA GLY A 71 -5.76 -2.76 -11.52
C GLY A 71 -6.13 -4.15 -12.03
N PRO A 72 -6.97 -4.24 -13.04
CA PRO A 72 -7.58 -3.15 -13.81
C PRO A 72 -8.78 -2.51 -13.12
N ASP A 73 -9.33 -1.46 -13.74
CA ASP A 73 -10.58 -0.85 -13.30
C ASP A 73 -11.70 -1.86 -13.32
N LYS A 74 -12.59 -1.76 -12.34
CA LYS A 74 -13.82 -2.52 -12.24
C LYS A 74 -15.03 -1.62 -12.41
N HIS A 75 -16.12 -2.20 -12.87
CA HIS A 75 -17.43 -1.57 -12.81
C HIS A 75 -17.93 -1.54 -11.36
N ASP A 76 -18.42 -0.40 -10.93
CA ASP A 76 -18.96 -0.20 -9.60
C ASP A 76 -20.22 0.68 -9.68
N ALA A 77 -21.31 0.17 -9.13
CA ALA A 77 -22.62 0.84 -9.19
C ALA A 77 -22.61 2.20 -8.44
N CYS A 78 -21.81 2.32 -7.37
CA CYS A 78 -21.74 3.53 -6.56
C CYS A 78 -21.07 4.69 -7.27
N THR A 79 -20.14 4.40 -8.17
CA THR A 79 -19.34 5.41 -8.88
C THR A 79 -19.77 5.59 -10.33
N GLN A 80 -20.78 4.85 -10.77
CA GLN A 80 -21.25 4.88 -12.15
C GLN A 80 -21.67 6.29 -12.58
N GLY A 81 -21.14 6.76 -13.71
CA GLY A 81 -21.47 8.07 -14.27
C GLY A 81 -20.79 9.26 -13.60
N SER A 82 -20.03 9.06 -12.53
CA SER A 82 -19.35 10.15 -11.80
C SER A 82 -17.98 10.54 -12.37
N GLY A 83 -17.44 9.75 -13.29
CA GLY A 83 -16.05 9.88 -13.73
C GLY A 83 -15.02 9.32 -12.75
N THR A 84 -15.48 8.72 -11.65
CA THR A 84 -14.65 8.04 -10.66
C THR A 84 -14.26 6.65 -11.16
N ARG A 85 -12.97 6.32 -11.08
CA ARG A 85 -12.45 4.99 -11.38
C ARG A 85 -12.41 4.16 -10.10
N PHE A 86 -12.75 2.88 -10.24
CA PHE A 86 -12.80 1.93 -9.13
C PHE A 86 -11.93 0.72 -9.40
N ARG A 87 -11.15 0.32 -8.41
CA ARG A 87 -10.33 -0.90 -8.42
C ARG A 87 -10.46 -1.61 -7.09
N ALA A 88 -10.46 -2.95 -7.12
CA ALA A 88 -10.59 -3.74 -5.91
C ALA A 88 -9.92 -5.10 -6.03
N ARG A 89 -9.61 -5.69 -4.89
CA ARG A 89 -9.06 -7.03 -4.71
C ARG A 89 -9.69 -7.68 -3.48
N ASP A 90 -9.53 -8.99 -3.34
CA ASP A 90 -9.96 -9.75 -2.16
C ASP A 90 -11.45 -9.57 -1.87
N ASN A 91 -12.31 -9.91 -2.87
CA ASN A 91 -13.77 -9.74 -2.77
C ASN A 91 -14.19 -8.31 -2.39
N ASP A 92 -13.49 -7.31 -2.96
CA ASP A 92 -13.69 -5.89 -2.68
C ASP A 92 -13.35 -5.47 -1.23
N ASN A 93 -12.71 -6.34 -0.45
CA ASN A 93 -12.23 -5.99 0.89
C ASN A 93 -11.12 -4.91 0.86
N LEU A 94 -10.29 -4.93 -0.18
CA LEU A 94 -9.42 -3.83 -0.53
C LEU A 94 -10.00 -3.12 -1.75
N SER A 95 -10.44 -1.90 -1.60
CA SER A 95 -11.02 -1.11 -2.68
C SER A 95 -10.40 0.28 -2.73
N CYS A 96 -10.24 0.79 -3.94
CA CYS A 96 -9.71 2.13 -4.18
C CYS A 96 -10.54 2.86 -5.21
N THR A 97 -10.65 4.15 -5.04
CA THR A 97 -11.21 5.07 -6.03
C THR A 97 -10.19 6.13 -6.44
N ARG A 98 -10.28 6.54 -7.69
CA ARG A 98 -9.65 7.76 -8.17
C ARG A 98 -10.75 8.67 -8.71
N SER A 99 -10.95 9.81 -8.08
CA SER A 99 -11.97 10.77 -8.50
C SER A 99 -11.62 11.39 -9.87
N LYS A 100 -12.61 12.00 -10.49
CA LYS A 100 -12.41 12.76 -11.73
C LYS A 100 -11.32 13.84 -11.58
N GLU A 101 -11.22 14.43 -10.40
CA GLU A 101 -10.22 15.45 -10.06
C GLU A 101 -8.84 14.88 -9.76
N GLY A 102 -8.71 13.55 -9.66
CA GLY A 102 -7.44 12.87 -9.42
C GLY A 102 -7.12 12.59 -7.95
N ASP A 103 -8.13 12.61 -7.07
CA ASP A 103 -7.98 12.27 -5.67
C ASP A 103 -8.10 10.75 -5.47
N TYR A 104 -7.17 10.17 -4.74
CA TYR A 104 -7.13 8.74 -4.45
C TYR A 104 -7.58 8.46 -3.03
N VAL A 105 -8.46 7.48 -2.88
CA VAL A 105 -8.91 6.96 -1.59
C VAL A 105 -8.94 5.44 -1.67
N CYS A 106 -8.35 4.76 -0.70
CA CYS A 106 -8.44 3.32 -0.55
C CYS A 106 -9.06 2.98 0.81
N SER A 107 -9.85 1.91 0.81
CA SER A 107 -10.54 1.41 2.00
C SER A 107 -10.28 -0.07 2.18
N PHE A 108 -10.09 -0.48 3.42
CA PHE A 108 -9.94 -1.87 3.83
C PHE A 108 -10.28 -1.99 5.32
N GLY A 109 -10.42 -3.20 5.80
CA GLY A 109 -10.75 -3.39 7.20
C GLY A 109 -10.40 -4.78 7.71
N PHE A 110 -10.59 -4.97 9.00
CA PHE A 110 -10.35 -6.23 9.68
C PHE A 110 -11.42 -6.50 10.72
N ASP A 111 -11.82 -7.77 10.82
CA ASP A 111 -12.50 -8.28 11.99
C ASP A 111 -11.44 -8.49 13.09
N LEU A 112 -11.53 -7.74 14.19
CA LEU A 112 -10.52 -7.79 15.23
C LEU A 112 -10.68 -8.99 16.18
N VAL A 113 -11.79 -9.74 16.09
CA VAL A 113 -11.96 -11.00 16.81
C VAL A 113 -11.23 -12.13 16.10
N THR A 114 -11.28 -12.18 14.79
CA THR A 114 -10.71 -13.26 13.97
C THR A 114 -9.41 -12.90 13.27
N GLY A 115 -9.12 -11.61 13.11
CA GLY A 115 -8.00 -11.10 12.31
C GLY A 115 -8.24 -11.15 10.79
N LYS A 116 -9.42 -11.56 10.35
CA LYS A 116 -9.74 -11.69 8.92
C LYS A 116 -9.93 -10.33 8.25
N SER A 117 -9.51 -10.25 6.99
CA SER A 117 -9.80 -9.12 6.12
C SER A 117 -11.30 -9.01 5.84
N ILE A 118 -11.81 -7.79 5.94
CA ILE A 118 -13.19 -7.42 5.60
C ILE A 118 -13.17 -6.11 4.81
N GLY A 119 -14.29 -5.72 4.20
CA GLY A 119 -14.39 -4.44 3.53
C GLY A 119 -14.28 -3.27 4.51
N GLY A 120 -13.73 -2.15 4.04
CA GLY A 120 -13.62 -0.90 4.79
C GLY A 120 -14.59 0.19 4.35
N SER A 121 -15.38 -0.07 3.31
CA SER A 121 -16.37 0.86 2.79
C SER A 121 -17.57 0.11 2.21
N ILE A 122 -18.68 0.80 2.15
CA ILE A 122 -19.90 0.35 1.46
C ILE A 122 -20.40 1.45 0.54
N CYS A 123 -21.22 1.02 -0.36
CA CYS A 123 -21.96 1.90 -1.25
C CYS A 123 -23.27 2.38 -0.60
#